data_8347c8e63df56e8df6a26a4d7096ca96
#
_entry.id   8347c8e63df56e8df6a26a4d7096ca96
#
_cell.length_a   1.000
_cell.length_b   1.000
_cell.length_c   1.000
_cell.angle_alpha   90.00
_cell.angle_beta   90.00
_cell.angle_gamma   90.00
#
_symmetry.space_group_name_H-M   'P 1'
#
loop_
_entity.id
_entity.type
_entity.pdbx_description
1 polymer ?
#
loop_
_entity_poly.entity_id
_entity_poly.type
_entity_poly.pdbx_seq_one_letter_code
_entity_poly.pdbx_strand_id
1 'polypeptide(L)'
;MQLNSHLSVLVHEVAKHYGAKPAITFRNFGSLKWKSVSWNQFSTRVKQVSNALLNLGAKPHDTIAVFSQNCIQYLYTDFGAYGVRVRTVPFYATSSEQQIQYMIQDASVRFLFVGEQEQYDKAHRVIALCPTLERVIVYDPSVRISSNDPNALYFSDFIKLGENLPRQSEVEKLWAEASDDDICDILYTSGTTGESKGVILTYGQYRAGLAANQQCVPINDQDRAINFLPFTHIFERAWSYLCISVGAQLIVNTYPKEIQDSMRETHPTCMSAVPRFWEKVYTAVKGRMESSSPVQRKLMQAAMSVGRKRNVYYLGRGKRVPIHLELQYQVYNRTVLSLIRKLLGLENPHIFPTAGAYVSPEVEEFVHSIGIPLDVGYGLTESLATVSCDHLGKPFTIGSVGRPIEGIEIKIGENNEILLKGPTITKGYFKRDAANAEAFDADGFFHTGDAGYMKDGELFLQERIKDLFKTSNGKYVAPQMVEGLLLVDKFVDQVVVIADQRKFVSALIVPEFGTLEDWANKNGVVYSSREELCENTTVREMMNERIMTLQQQLAPYEQIKRFKLISRHFSMENGELTNTLKLRRRVIYKNYAEDIDKMYEE
;
A
#
# COMPACT_ATOMS: atom_id res chain seq x y z
N MET A 1 -11.05 2.61 23.38
CA MET A 1 -12.25 3.49 23.32
C MET A 1 -12.68 3.51 21.87
N GLN A 2 -13.93 3.19 21.57
CA GLN A 2 -14.44 3.24 20.20
C GLN A 2 -14.89 4.69 19.93
N LEU A 3 -14.05 5.47 19.27
CA LEU A 3 -14.45 6.78 18.78
C LEU A 3 -15.21 6.56 17.46
N ASN A 4 -16.53 6.50 17.55
CA ASN A 4 -17.42 6.48 16.38
C ASN A 4 -17.62 7.91 15.84
N SER A 5 -16.53 8.68 15.81
CA SER A 5 -16.56 10.09 15.47
C SER A 5 -16.50 10.30 13.97
N HIS A 6 -17.21 11.28 13.49
CA HIS A 6 -17.14 11.74 12.11
C HIS A 6 -15.76 12.34 11.80
N LEU A 7 -15.20 12.14 10.60
CA LEU A 7 -13.86 12.62 10.27
C LEU A 7 -13.68 14.14 10.50
N SER A 8 -14.72 14.94 10.34
CA SER A 8 -14.67 16.39 10.55
C SER A 8 -14.28 16.78 11.98
N VAL A 9 -14.55 15.94 12.97
CA VAL A 9 -14.26 16.19 14.40
C VAL A 9 -13.29 15.19 15.00
N LEU A 10 -12.93 14.13 14.30
CA LEU A 10 -12.15 12.99 14.81
C LEU A 10 -10.91 13.43 15.58
N VAL A 11 -10.04 14.24 14.96
CA VAL A 11 -8.79 14.68 15.58
C VAL A 11 -9.04 15.50 16.86
N HIS A 12 -10.12 16.28 16.89
CA HIS A 12 -10.47 17.10 18.04
C HIS A 12 -11.00 16.26 19.21
N GLU A 13 -11.77 15.22 18.92
CA GLU A 13 -12.26 14.27 19.93
C GLU A 13 -11.09 13.44 20.50
N VAL A 14 -10.20 12.95 19.65
CA VAL A 14 -8.98 12.25 20.07
C VAL A 14 -8.10 13.15 20.95
N ALA A 15 -7.94 14.43 20.57
CA ALA A 15 -7.15 15.39 21.33
C ALA A 15 -7.75 15.69 22.71
N LYS A 16 -9.07 15.74 22.87
CA LYS A 16 -9.71 15.88 24.19
C LYS A 16 -9.34 14.73 25.14
N HIS A 17 -9.09 13.54 24.58
CA HIS A 17 -8.82 12.33 25.35
C HIS A 17 -7.34 12.15 25.69
N TYR A 18 -6.46 12.37 24.70
CA TYR A 18 -5.05 12.06 24.82
C TYR A 18 -4.13 13.28 25.02
N GLY A 19 -4.63 14.48 24.75
CA GLY A 19 -4.04 15.75 25.14
C GLY A 19 -2.55 15.92 24.81
N ALA A 20 -1.71 15.83 25.82
CA ALA A 20 -0.26 16.03 25.70
C ALA A 20 0.52 14.79 25.19
N LYS A 21 -0.12 13.62 25.07
CA LYS A 21 0.55 12.44 24.51
C LYS A 21 1.05 12.71 23.08
N PRO A 22 2.19 12.11 22.65
CA PRO A 22 2.63 12.21 21.27
C PRO A 22 1.57 11.66 20.29
N ALA A 23 1.22 12.46 19.29
CA ALA A 23 0.29 12.08 18.24
C ALA A 23 1.03 11.67 16.97
N ILE A 24 1.84 12.57 16.42
CA ILE A 24 2.54 12.37 15.16
C ILE A 24 4.03 12.62 15.36
N THR A 25 4.84 11.66 14.95
CA THR A 25 6.31 11.78 14.84
C THR A 25 6.67 11.85 13.37
N PHE A 26 7.51 12.78 12.99
CA PHE A 26 7.81 13.07 11.57
C PHE A 26 9.18 13.71 11.42
N ARG A 27 9.67 13.75 10.17
CA ARG A 27 10.80 14.59 9.74
C ARG A 27 10.28 15.70 8.82
N ASN A 28 10.89 16.87 8.88
CA ASN A 28 10.67 17.89 7.85
C ASN A 28 11.39 17.46 6.57
N PHE A 29 10.96 17.95 5.42
CA PHE A 29 11.65 17.76 4.15
C PHE A 29 13.14 18.10 4.29
N GLY A 30 14.00 17.24 3.76
CA GLY A 30 15.45 17.40 3.84
C GLY A 30 16.09 17.25 5.22
N SER A 31 15.34 16.92 6.27
CA SER A 31 15.84 16.78 7.64
C SER A 31 15.95 15.32 8.07
N LEU A 32 17.06 14.96 8.71
CA LEU A 32 17.24 13.65 9.35
C LEU A 32 16.71 13.59 10.79
N LYS A 33 16.31 14.73 11.37
CA LYS A 33 15.89 14.79 12.79
C LYS A 33 14.40 14.53 12.93
N TRP A 34 14.05 13.55 13.76
CA TRP A 34 12.68 13.30 14.18
C TRP A 34 12.17 14.40 15.11
N LYS A 35 10.93 14.79 14.90
CA LYS A 35 10.16 15.70 15.73
C LYS A 35 8.83 15.05 16.08
N SER A 36 8.22 15.45 17.18
CA SER A 36 6.89 15.00 17.56
C SER A 36 5.99 16.17 17.91
N VAL A 37 4.73 16.04 17.59
CA VAL A 37 3.66 16.91 18.06
C VAL A 37 2.69 16.12 18.92
N SER A 38 2.12 16.77 19.94
CA SER A 38 1.08 16.18 20.78
C SER A 38 -0.28 16.23 20.07
N TRP A 39 -1.26 15.47 20.60
CA TRP A 39 -2.64 15.52 20.12
C TRP A 39 -3.23 16.94 20.17
N ASN A 40 -2.95 17.71 21.24
CA ASN A 40 -3.38 19.10 21.34
C ASN A 40 -2.76 19.97 20.24
N GLN A 41 -1.46 19.83 19.98
CA GLN A 41 -0.78 20.59 18.92
C GLN A 41 -1.29 20.18 17.52
N PHE A 42 -1.54 18.89 17.30
CA PHE A 42 -2.11 18.39 16.06
C PHE A 42 -3.51 18.97 15.83
N SER A 43 -4.40 18.88 16.82
CA SER A 43 -5.75 19.45 16.79
C SER A 43 -5.74 20.97 16.54
N THR A 44 -4.83 21.70 17.19
CA THR A 44 -4.70 23.15 16.99
C THR A 44 -4.32 23.47 15.55
N ARG A 45 -3.36 22.75 14.97
CA ARG A 45 -2.92 22.98 13.59
C ARG A 45 -4.02 22.63 12.59
N VAL A 46 -4.79 21.57 12.82
CA VAL A 46 -5.97 21.21 12.01
C VAL A 46 -7.01 22.36 12.01
N LYS A 47 -7.30 22.95 13.18
CA LYS A 47 -8.20 24.11 13.26
C LYS A 47 -7.69 25.31 12.47
N GLN A 48 -6.40 25.59 12.53
CA GLN A 48 -5.78 26.69 11.78
C GLN A 48 -5.91 26.48 10.27
N VAL A 49 -5.76 25.22 9.78
CA VAL A 49 -6.01 24.88 8.36
C VAL A 49 -7.47 25.10 7.99
N SER A 50 -8.42 24.65 8.82
CA SER A 50 -9.86 24.89 8.60
C SER A 50 -10.18 26.38 8.47
N ASN A 51 -9.69 27.20 9.40
CA ASN A 51 -9.85 28.65 9.36
C ASN A 51 -9.20 29.29 8.12
N ALA A 52 -8.00 28.85 7.76
CA ALA A 52 -7.28 29.36 6.59
C ALA A 52 -8.02 29.03 5.29
N LEU A 53 -8.59 27.83 5.14
CA LEU A 53 -9.43 27.48 4.00
C LEU A 53 -10.65 28.39 3.88
N LEU A 54 -11.37 28.63 4.99
CA LEU A 54 -12.49 29.56 5.00
C LEU A 54 -12.07 30.99 4.66
N ASN A 55 -10.90 31.43 5.10
CA ASN A 55 -10.36 32.76 4.78
C ASN A 55 -9.92 32.89 3.33
N LEU A 56 -9.55 31.79 2.65
CA LEU A 56 -9.38 31.73 1.20
C LEU A 56 -10.70 31.63 0.42
N GLY A 57 -11.84 31.61 1.13
CA GLY A 57 -13.16 31.52 0.50
C GLY A 57 -13.61 30.11 0.14
N ALA A 58 -13.03 29.07 0.76
CA ALA A 58 -13.52 27.70 0.62
C ALA A 58 -14.95 27.57 1.13
N LYS A 59 -15.76 26.80 0.44
CA LYS A 59 -17.16 26.50 0.79
C LYS A 59 -17.33 25.00 0.95
N PRO A 60 -18.35 24.54 1.70
CA PRO A 60 -18.72 23.14 1.73
C PRO A 60 -18.83 22.55 0.32
N HIS A 61 -18.30 21.36 0.15
CA HIS A 61 -18.28 20.61 -1.13
C HIS A 61 -17.35 21.19 -2.23
N ASP A 62 -16.57 22.24 -1.94
CA ASP A 62 -15.42 22.59 -2.79
C ASP A 62 -14.40 21.43 -2.76
N THR A 63 -13.48 21.45 -3.72
CA THR A 63 -12.48 20.40 -3.84
C THR A 63 -11.07 21.01 -3.71
N ILE A 64 -10.25 20.41 -2.88
CA ILE A 64 -8.81 20.64 -2.83
C ILE A 64 -8.05 19.39 -3.24
N ALA A 65 -6.79 19.55 -3.64
CA ALA A 65 -5.92 18.41 -3.92
C ALA A 65 -4.61 18.50 -3.13
N VAL A 66 -4.02 17.34 -2.84
CA VAL A 66 -2.70 17.23 -2.23
C VAL A 66 -1.78 16.44 -3.16
N PHE A 67 -0.69 17.07 -3.60
CA PHE A 67 0.32 16.52 -4.49
C PHE A 67 1.67 16.52 -3.79
N SER A 68 1.90 15.52 -2.94
CA SER A 68 3.06 15.48 -2.05
C SER A 68 3.45 14.06 -1.67
N GLN A 69 4.70 13.89 -1.25
CA GLN A 69 5.12 12.74 -0.43
C GLN A 69 4.41 12.79 0.93
N ASN A 70 4.50 11.68 1.68
CA ASN A 70 3.98 11.65 3.04
C ASN A 70 4.68 12.69 3.91
N CYS A 71 3.90 13.53 4.56
CA CYS A 71 4.38 14.54 5.51
C CYS A 71 3.28 14.91 6.50
N ILE A 72 3.63 15.56 7.59
CA ILE A 72 2.63 15.95 8.59
C ILE A 72 1.65 17.01 8.05
N GLN A 73 2.11 17.88 7.15
CA GLN A 73 1.26 18.90 6.52
C GLN A 73 0.12 18.28 5.71
N TYR A 74 0.36 17.10 5.13
CA TYR A 74 -0.67 16.34 4.44
C TYR A 74 -1.84 16.02 5.38
N LEU A 75 -1.55 15.46 6.56
CA LEU A 75 -2.57 15.15 7.57
C LEU A 75 -3.28 16.40 8.11
N TYR A 76 -2.55 17.50 8.32
CA TYR A 76 -3.15 18.77 8.70
C TYR A 76 -4.16 19.25 7.64
N THR A 77 -3.80 19.10 6.37
CA THR A 77 -4.63 19.54 5.23
C THR A 77 -5.88 18.69 5.11
N ASP A 78 -5.76 17.35 5.18
CA ASP A 78 -6.90 16.43 5.09
C ASP A 78 -7.92 16.72 6.21
N PHE A 79 -7.49 16.65 7.47
CA PHE A 79 -8.40 16.85 8.59
C PHE A 79 -8.92 18.30 8.71
N GLY A 80 -8.11 19.27 8.27
CA GLY A 80 -8.55 20.66 8.17
C GLY A 80 -9.62 20.87 7.11
N ALA A 81 -9.51 20.21 5.96
CA ALA A 81 -10.51 20.24 4.90
C ALA A 81 -11.80 19.54 5.35
N TYR A 82 -11.71 18.38 5.99
CA TYR A 82 -12.88 17.68 6.54
C TYR A 82 -13.62 18.54 7.56
N GLY A 83 -12.88 19.31 8.38
CA GLY A 83 -13.46 20.24 9.34
C GLY A 83 -14.34 21.34 8.74
N VAL A 84 -14.22 21.59 7.44
CA VAL A 84 -15.04 22.58 6.71
C VAL A 84 -15.82 21.97 5.55
N ARG A 85 -16.00 20.64 5.55
CA ARG A 85 -16.75 19.86 4.56
C ARG A 85 -16.22 20.04 3.13
N VAL A 86 -14.93 20.27 2.99
CA VAL A 86 -14.20 20.37 1.71
C VAL A 86 -13.68 18.98 1.34
N ARG A 87 -13.85 18.61 0.08
CA ARG A 87 -13.40 17.32 -0.47
C ARG A 87 -11.91 17.33 -0.70
N THR A 88 -11.25 16.21 -0.45
CA THR A 88 -9.83 16.05 -0.78
C THR A 88 -9.61 15.12 -1.96
N VAL A 89 -8.65 15.45 -2.80
CA VAL A 89 -8.21 14.61 -3.93
C VAL A 89 -6.71 14.39 -3.80
N PRO A 90 -6.28 13.22 -3.32
CA PRO A 90 -4.87 12.91 -3.19
C PRO A 90 -4.26 12.54 -4.54
N PHE A 91 -3.15 13.22 -4.93
CA PHE A 91 -2.36 12.90 -6.11
C PHE A 91 -1.08 12.19 -5.70
N TYR A 92 -0.70 11.12 -6.42
CA TYR A 92 0.60 10.51 -6.21
C TYR A 92 1.71 11.51 -6.49
N ALA A 93 2.67 11.62 -5.59
CA ALA A 93 3.81 12.53 -5.71
C ALA A 93 4.61 12.34 -7.01
N THR A 94 4.48 11.19 -7.65
CA THR A 94 5.09 10.80 -8.92
C THR A 94 4.20 11.05 -10.15
N SER A 95 2.98 11.57 -9.97
CA SER A 95 2.05 11.82 -11.08
C SER A 95 2.65 12.75 -12.13
N SER A 96 2.35 12.47 -13.41
CA SER A 96 2.76 13.31 -14.52
C SER A 96 1.92 14.59 -14.62
N GLU A 97 2.40 15.57 -15.36
CA GLU A 97 1.68 16.82 -15.64
C GLU A 97 0.30 16.57 -16.25
N GLN A 98 0.22 15.65 -17.21
CA GLN A 98 -1.05 15.26 -17.83
C GLN A 98 -2.04 14.65 -16.83
N GLN A 99 -1.53 13.81 -15.93
CA GLN A 99 -2.38 13.19 -14.88
C GLN A 99 -2.90 14.24 -13.92
N ILE A 100 -2.05 15.14 -13.40
CA ILE A 100 -2.51 16.17 -12.46
C ILE A 100 -3.46 17.16 -13.13
N GLN A 101 -3.18 17.57 -14.38
CA GLN A 101 -4.07 18.43 -15.15
C GLN A 101 -5.47 17.80 -15.29
N TYR A 102 -5.51 16.54 -15.72
CA TYR A 102 -6.76 15.80 -15.85
C TYR A 102 -7.55 15.77 -14.52
N MET A 103 -6.90 15.37 -13.41
CA MET A 103 -7.56 15.26 -12.11
C MET A 103 -8.01 16.62 -11.56
N ILE A 104 -7.23 17.70 -11.78
CA ILE A 104 -7.62 19.06 -11.39
C ILE A 104 -8.90 19.48 -12.12
N GLN A 105 -8.96 19.26 -13.42
CA GLN A 105 -10.11 19.63 -14.25
C GLN A 105 -11.34 18.78 -13.94
N ASP A 106 -11.18 17.45 -13.85
CA ASP A 106 -12.28 16.53 -13.60
C ASP A 106 -12.93 16.75 -12.23
N ALA A 107 -12.10 16.90 -11.17
CA ALA A 107 -12.57 17.15 -9.80
C ALA A 107 -12.87 18.64 -9.52
N SER A 108 -12.58 19.53 -10.45
CA SER A 108 -12.77 20.99 -10.29
C SER A 108 -12.00 21.52 -9.05
N VAL A 109 -10.72 21.16 -8.94
CA VAL A 109 -9.86 21.54 -7.81
C VAL A 109 -9.66 23.05 -7.77
N ARG A 110 -9.90 23.67 -6.59
CA ARG A 110 -9.69 25.10 -6.33
C ARG A 110 -8.34 25.41 -5.69
N PHE A 111 -7.89 24.58 -4.75
CA PHE A 111 -6.62 24.78 -4.06
C PHE A 111 -5.78 23.50 -4.16
N LEU A 112 -4.52 23.67 -4.56
CA LEU A 112 -3.57 22.56 -4.70
C LEU A 112 -2.45 22.72 -3.68
N PHE A 113 -2.28 21.73 -2.81
CA PHE A 113 -1.19 21.67 -1.85
C PHE A 113 -0.08 20.79 -2.44
N VAL A 114 1.15 21.32 -2.53
CA VAL A 114 2.29 20.65 -3.15
C VAL A 114 3.43 20.45 -2.17
N GLY A 115 4.14 19.33 -2.30
CA GLY A 115 5.24 18.96 -1.40
C GLY A 115 6.53 19.70 -1.72
N GLU A 116 7.30 19.15 -2.64
CA GLU A 116 8.66 19.54 -2.98
C GLU A 116 8.73 20.26 -4.32
N GLN A 117 9.93 20.67 -4.74
CA GLN A 117 10.16 21.47 -5.97
C GLN A 117 9.56 20.82 -7.22
N GLU A 118 9.72 19.50 -7.37
CA GLU A 118 9.19 18.78 -8.54
C GLU A 118 7.67 18.91 -8.66
N GLN A 119 6.95 18.75 -7.54
CA GLN A 119 5.49 18.87 -7.52
C GLN A 119 5.05 20.31 -7.80
N TYR A 120 5.76 21.29 -7.22
CA TYR A 120 5.50 22.70 -7.50
C TYR A 120 5.72 23.03 -8.97
N ASP A 121 6.84 22.62 -9.55
CA ASP A 121 7.17 22.90 -10.96
C ASP A 121 6.13 22.31 -11.93
N LYS A 122 5.66 21.09 -11.66
CA LYS A 122 4.58 20.47 -12.45
C LYS A 122 3.26 21.23 -12.29
N ALA A 123 2.89 21.63 -11.08
CA ALA A 123 1.69 22.40 -10.80
C ALA A 123 1.73 23.77 -11.50
N HIS A 124 2.88 24.46 -11.42
CA HIS A 124 3.09 25.77 -12.05
C HIS A 124 2.94 25.71 -13.58
N ARG A 125 3.39 24.61 -14.22
CA ARG A 125 3.25 24.44 -15.69
C ARG A 125 1.81 24.21 -16.14
N VAL A 126 0.97 23.59 -15.31
CA VAL A 126 -0.42 23.27 -15.68
C VAL A 126 -1.45 24.28 -15.19
N ILE A 127 -1.10 25.20 -14.29
CA ILE A 127 -2.04 26.15 -13.66
C ILE A 127 -2.83 26.96 -14.71
N ALA A 128 -2.17 27.42 -15.76
CA ALA A 128 -2.82 28.20 -16.84
C ALA A 128 -3.86 27.38 -17.64
N LEU A 129 -3.77 26.06 -17.59
CA LEU A 129 -4.69 25.12 -18.22
C LEU A 129 -5.83 24.67 -17.31
N CYS A 130 -5.81 25.09 -16.04
CA CYS A 130 -6.74 24.66 -15.00
C CYS A 130 -7.50 25.88 -14.41
N PRO A 131 -8.54 26.39 -15.08
CA PRO A 131 -9.20 27.65 -14.69
C PRO A 131 -9.89 27.61 -13.32
N THR A 132 -10.13 26.43 -12.75
CA THR A 132 -10.68 26.29 -11.39
C THR A 132 -9.61 26.43 -10.31
N LEU A 133 -8.32 26.30 -10.67
CA LEU A 133 -7.22 26.32 -9.72
C LEU A 133 -6.84 27.75 -9.34
N GLU A 134 -7.20 28.17 -8.13
CA GLU A 134 -7.03 29.54 -7.64
C GLU A 134 -5.73 29.75 -6.87
N ARG A 135 -5.26 28.73 -6.13
CA ARG A 135 -4.06 28.82 -5.27
C ARG A 135 -3.26 27.53 -5.27
N VAL A 136 -1.95 27.68 -5.18
CA VAL A 136 -0.97 26.61 -4.93
C VAL A 136 -0.32 26.86 -3.58
N ILE A 137 -0.41 25.93 -2.66
CA ILE A 137 0.15 26.02 -1.30
C ILE A 137 1.31 25.05 -1.16
N VAL A 138 2.50 25.58 -0.85
CA VAL A 138 3.77 24.84 -0.88
C VAL A 138 4.16 24.41 0.55
N TYR A 139 4.35 23.11 0.77
CA TYR A 139 4.69 22.55 2.08
C TYR A 139 6.14 22.75 2.46
N ASP A 140 7.07 22.44 1.55
CA ASP A 140 8.50 22.55 1.80
C ASP A 140 8.95 24.03 1.65
N PRO A 141 9.46 24.66 2.73
CA PRO A 141 9.92 26.04 2.67
C PRO A 141 11.17 26.24 1.83
N SER A 142 11.87 25.17 1.43
CA SER A 142 13.04 25.23 0.56
C SER A 142 12.69 25.37 -0.93
N VAL A 143 11.44 25.12 -1.31
CA VAL A 143 10.94 25.28 -2.68
C VAL A 143 11.07 26.72 -3.11
N ARG A 144 11.57 26.94 -4.31
CA ARG A 144 11.66 28.27 -4.93
C ARG A 144 10.38 28.54 -5.70
N ILE A 145 9.50 29.34 -5.11
CA ILE A 145 8.30 29.84 -5.79
C ILE A 145 8.72 30.84 -6.87
N SER A 146 8.20 30.68 -8.07
CA SER A 146 8.44 31.60 -9.18
C SER A 146 7.95 33.00 -8.85
N SER A 147 8.77 34.03 -9.11
CA SER A 147 8.40 35.44 -8.93
C SER A 147 7.17 35.86 -9.75
N ASN A 148 6.85 35.10 -10.80
CA ASN A 148 5.74 35.35 -11.71
C ASN A 148 4.48 34.50 -11.31
N ASP A 149 4.48 33.86 -10.14
CA ASP A 149 3.36 33.08 -9.66
C ASP A 149 2.68 33.77 -8.46
N PRO A 150 1.74 34.71 -8.71
CA PRO A 150 1.04 35.41 -7.63
C PRO A 150 0.04 34.52 -6.89
N ASN A 151 -0.22 33.31 -7.39
CA ASN A 151 -1.18 32.38 -6.83
C ASN A 151 -0.53 31.38 -5.87
N ALA A 152 0.80 31.29 -5.83
CA ALA A 152 1.51 30.41 -4.92
C ALA A 152 1.86 31.10 -3.60
N LEU A 153 1.76 30.34 -2.50
CA LEU A 153 2.17 30.77 -1.16
C LEU A 153 2.72 29.59 -0.35
N TYR A 154 3.59 29.89 0.61
CA TYR A 154 4.08 28.86 1.51
C TYR A 154 3.02 28.45 2.53
N PHE A 155 3.05 27.20 2.96
CA PHE A 155 2.16 26.65 3.98
C PHE A 155 2.23 27.45 5.30
N SER A 156 3.39 27.98 5.65
CA SER A 156 3.57 28.86 6.80
C SER A 156 2.71 30.12 6.70
N ASP A 157 2.60 30.72 5.53
CA ASP A 157 1.82 31.94 5.30
C ASP A 157 0.32 31.61 5.20
N PHE A 158 -0.02 30.47 4.58
CA PHE A 158 -1.37 29.94 4.59
C PHE A 158 -1.89 29.72 6.04
N ILE A 159 -1.08 29.12 6.92
CA ILE A 159 -1.44 28.93 8.33
C ILE A 159 -1.69 30.25 9.05
N LYS A 160 -0.88 31.29 8.79
CA LYS A 160 -1.08 32.63 9.38
C LYS A 160 -2.46 33.22 9.05
N LEU A 161 -3.02 32.89 7.88
CA LEU A 161 -4.40 33.31 7.55
C LEU A 161 -5.41 32.74 8.55
N GLY A 162 -5.24 31.49 8.97
CA GLY A 162 -6.11 30.85 9.94
C GLY A 162 -5.84 31.24 11.41
N GLU A 163 -4.59 31.65 11.71
CA GLU A 163 -4.20 32.15 13.04
C GLU A 163 -4.72 33.59 13.28
N ASN A 164 -4.55 34.47 12.30
CA ASN A 164 -4.86 35.88 12.39
C ASN A 164 -6.36 36.17 12.33
N LEU A 165 -7.13 35.34 11.62
CA LEU A 165 -8.57 35.50 11.43
C LEU A 165 -9.30 34.19 11.79
N PRO A 166 -9.43 33.87 13.09
CA PRO A 166 -10.10 32.63 13.51
C PRO A 166 -11.60 32.70 13.22
N ARG A 167 -12.14 31.66 12.59
CA ARG A 167 -13.58 31.49 12.30
C ARG A 167 -14.14 30.26 13.02
N GLN A 168 -13.74 30.06 14.26
CA GLN A 168 -14.01 28.83 15.00
C GLN A 168 -15.51 28.50 15.11
N SER A 169 -16.36 29.50 15.35
CA SER A 169 -17.82 29.29 15.45
C SER A 169 -18.43 28.83 14.12
N GLU A 170 -17.90 29.29 13.00
CA GLU A 170 -18.32 28.82 11.68
C GLU A 170 -17.85 27.39 11.41
N VAL A 171 -16.62 27.06 11.75
CA VAL A 171 -16.10 25.68 11.65
C VAL A 171 -16.95 24.73 12.49
N GLU A 172 -17.29 25.09 13.73
CA GLU A 172 -18.15 24.27 14.62
C GLU A 172 -19.57 24.10 14.07
N LYS A 173 -20.11 25.14 13.43
CA LYS A 173 -21.38 25.02 12.70
C LYS A 173 -21.29 24.03 11.56
N LEU A 174 -20.22 24.07 10.76
CA LEU A 174 -20.01 23.14 9.66
C LEU A 174 -19.82 21.69 10.15
N TRP A 175 -19.23 21.47 11.32
CA TRP A 175 -19.18 20.14 11.94
C TRP A 175 -20.58 19.59 12.24
N ALA A 176 -21.43 20.44 12.79
CA ALA A 176 -22.80 20.05 13.14
C ALA A 176 -23.69 19.78 11.92
N GLU A 177 -23.38 20.41 10.80
CA GLU A 177 -24.08 20.23 9.52
C GLU A 177 -23.52 19.08 8.68
N ALA A 178 -22.38 18.50 9.04
CA ALA A 178 -21.75 17.43 8.28
C ALA A 178 -22.59 16.16 8.29
N SER A 179 -22.78 15.57 7.11
CA SER A 179 -23.58 14.37 6.90
C SER A 179 -22.68 13.17 6.54
N ASP A 180 -23.13 11.97 6.93
CA ASP A 180 -22.52 10.71 6.46
C ASP A 180 -22.50 10.58 4.94
N ASP A 181 -23.38 11.26 4.23
CA ASP A 181 -23.47 11.26 2.77
C ASP A 181 -22.55 12.29 2.10
N ASP A 182 -21.96 13.20 2.86
CA ASP A 182 -21.00 14.14 2.31
C ASP A 182 -19.77 13.41 1.78
N ILE A 183 -19.38 13.74 0.55
CA ILE A 183 -18.14 13.23 -0.03
C ILE A 183 -16.96 13.90 0.66
N CYS A 184 -16.08 13.12 1.26
CA CYS A 184 -14.84 13.62 1.85
C CYS A 184 -13.63 13.43 0.95
N ASP A 185 -13.54 12.29 0.24
CA ASP A 185 -12.43 11.99 -0.66
C ASP A 185 -12.91 11.58 -2.06
N ILE A 186 -12.11 11.93 -3.08
CA ILE A 186 -12.22 11.38 -4.43
C ILE A 186 -10.85 10.79 -4.79
N LEU A 187 -10.72 9.46 -4.74
CA LEU A 187 -9.46 8.77 -5.00
C LEU A 187 -9.40 8.26 -6.44
N TYR A 188 -8.47 8.78 -7.23
CA TYR A 188 -8.30 8.36 -8.61
C TYR A 188 -7.53 7.04 -8.70
N THR A 189 -8.19 6.03 -9.29
CA THR A 189 -7.58 4.73 -9.56
C THR A 189 -7.17 4.63 -11.03
N SER A 190 -5.99 4.09 -11.29
CA SER A 190 -5.55 3.80 -12.65
C SER A 190 -6.32 2.58 -13.17
N GLY A 191 -7.36 2.80 -13.93
CA GLY A 191 -8.05 1.72 -14.65
C GLY A 191 -7.09 1.00 -15.60
N THR A 192 -7.24 -0.32 -15.75
CA THR A 192 -6.44 -1.14 -16.67
C THR A 192 -6.70 -0.81 -18.14
N THR A 193 -7.76 -0.06 -18.46
CA THR A 193 -8.29 0.10 -19.83
C THR A 193 -8.57 1.53 -20.27
N GLY A 194 -8.25 2.56 -19.46
CA GLY A 194 -8.63 3.94 -19.83
C GLY A 194 -8.16 5.02 -18.88
N GLU A 195 -8.81 6.17 -18.93
CA GLU A 195 -8.59 7.28 -18.01
C GLU A 195 -8.89 6.88 -16.56
N SER A 196 -8.14 7.45 -15.62
CA SER A 196 -8.34 7.21 -14.19
C SER A 196 -9.74 7.64 -13.75
N LYS A 197 -10.40 6.81 -12.93
CA LYS A 197 -11.72 7.10 -12.38
C LYS A 197 -11.60 7.53 -10.93
N GLY A 198 -12.28 8.61 -10.54
CA GLY A 198 -12.33 9.07 -9.15
C GLY A 198 -13.35 8.28 -8.34
N VAL A 199 -12.90 7.44 -7.43
CA VAL A 199 -13.75 6.70 -6.49
C VAL A 199 -14.28 7.66 -5.43
N ILE A 200 -15.58 7.69 -5.23
CA ILE A 200 -16.25 8.53 -4.23
C ILE A 200 -16.18 7.83 -2.87
N LEU A 201 -15.67 8.53 -1.87
CA LEU A 201 -15.68 8.08 -0.47
C LEU A 201 -16.36 9.14 0.41
N THR A 202 -17.25 8.68 1.28
CA THR A 202 -18.05 9.55 2.17
C THR A 202 -17.61 9.41 3.62
N TYR A 203 -18.01 10.39 4.44
CA TYR A 203 -17.76 10.32 5.89
C TYR A 203 -18.38 9.08 6.53
N GLY A 204 -19.58 8.68 6.10
CA GLY A 204 -20.25 7.48 6.62
C GLY A 204 -19.50 6.20 6.31
N GLN A 205 -18.91 6.12 5.10
CA GLN A 205 -18.07 4.96 4.73
C GLN A 205 -16.81 4.88 5.61
N TYR A 206 -16.11 6.00 5.85
CA TYR A 206 -14.97 6.02 6.77
C TYR A 206 -15.38 5.63 8.19
N ARG A 207 -16.47 6.15 8.70
CA ARG A 207 -16.98 5.82 10.04
C ARG A 207 -17.27 4.32 10.17
N ALA A 208 -17.97 3.73 9.19
CA ALA A 208 -18.26 2.30 9.17
C ALA A 208 -16.97 1.46 9.04
N GLY A 209 -16.07 1.86 8.12
CA GLY A 209 -14.82 1.14 7.91
C GLY A 209 -13.86 1.18 9.09
N LEU A 210 -13.71 2.32 9.75
CA LEU A 210 -12.89 2.42 10.96
C LEU A 210 -13.46 1.56 12.10
N ALA A 211 -14.79 1.57 12.29
CA ALA A 211 -15.45 0.74 13.31
C ALA A 211 -15.28 -0.75 13.05
N ALA A 212 -15.50 -1.20 11.80
CA ALA A 212 -15.36 -2.60 11.41
C ALA A 212 -13.89 -3.10 11.53
N ASN A 213 -12.93 -2.30 11.04
CA ASN A 213 -11.51 -2.67 11.12
C ASN A 213 -11.00 -2.74 12.56
N GLN A 214 -11.46 -1.87 13.47
CA GLN A 214 -11.04 -1.92 14.86
C GLN A 214 -11.41 -3.24 15.57
N GLN A 215 -12.43 -3.95 15.10
CA GLN A 215 -12.81 -5.25 15.65
C GLN A 215 -11.88 -6.38 15.20
N CYS A 216 -11.30 -6.27 14.01
CA CYS A 216 -10.40 -7.25 13.42
C CYS A 216 -8.94 -6.97 13.79
N VAL A 217 -8.59 -5.69 13.82
CA VAL A 217 -7.24 -5.16 14.01
C VAL A 217 -7.20 -4.39 15.34
N PRO A 218 -6.93 -5.06 16.47
CA PRO A 218 -7.08 -4.48 17.81
C PRO A 218 -5.91 -3.56 18.20
N ILE A 219 -5.64 -2.53 17.39
CA ILE A 219 -4.68 -1.48 17.73
C ILE A 219 -5.23 -0.55 18.83
N ASN A 220 -4.34 0.09 19.56
CA ASN A 220 -4.67 0.94 20.70
C ASN A 220 -3.69 2.10 20.89
N ASP A 221 -3.90 2.94 21.92
CA ASP A 221 -3.11 4.14 22.22
C ASP A 221 -1.68 3.88 22.72
N GLN A 222 -1.28 2.61 22.89
CA GLN A 222 0.10 2.22 23.20
C GLN A 222 0.89 1.89 21.93
N ASP A 223 0.20 1.76 20.79
CA ASP A 223 0.84 1.41 19.54
C ASP A 223 1.55 2.60 18.90
N ARG A 224 2.62 2.25 18.18
CA ARG A 224 3.44 3.16 17.38
C ARG A 224 3.39 2.67 15.94
N ALA A 225 2.53 3.28 15.14
CA ALA A 225 2.32 2.92 13.75
C ALA A 225 3.26 3.71 12.85
N ILE A 226 4.09 3.04 12.06
CA ILE A 226 4.86 3.70 11.01
C ILE A 226 4.15 3.55 9.67
N ASN A 227 4.02 4.65 8.93
CA ASN A 227 3.52 4.63 7.58
C ASN A 227 4.67 4.76 6.57
N PHE A 228 4.56 4.06 5.45
CA PHE A 228 5.50 4.22 4.35
C PHE A 228 4.85 4.07 2.97
N LEU A 229 3.67 3.49 2.90
CA LEU A 229 2.87 3.54 1.68
C LEU A 229 2.32 4.97 1.50
N PRO A 230 2.05 5.40 0.27
CA PRO A 230 1.55 6.75 0.04
C PRO A 230 0.18 6.99 0.70
N PHE A 231 -0.02 8.11 1.38
CA PHE A 231 -1.34 8.56 1.86
C PHE A 231 -2.37 8.73 0.74
N THR A 232 -1.90 8.79 -0.48
CA THR A 232 -2.72 8.79 -1.69
C THR A 232 -3.44 7.46 -1.90
N HIS A 233 -2.85 6.36 -1.41
CA HIS A 233 -3.44 5.03 -1.54
C HIS A 233 -4.40 4.75 -0.38
N ILE A 234 -5.60 4.23 -0.68
CA ILE A 234 -6.64 4.00 0.33
C ILE A 234 -6.18 3.11 1.48
N PHE A 235 -5.34 2.11 1.22
CA PHE A 235 -4.86 1.20 2.25
C PHE A 235 -4.08 1.93 3.35
N GLU A 236 -3.10 2.78 2.99
CA GLU A 236 -2.35 3.57 3.96
C GLU A 236 -3.21 4.66 4.61
N ARG A 237 -4.07 5.29 3.80
CA ARG A 237 -4.97 6.35 4.27
C ARG A 237 -5.93 5.83 5.35
N ALA A 238 -6.66 4.76 5.06
CA ALA A 238 -7.59 4.15 6.01
C ALA A 238 -6.86 3.59 7.25
N TRP A 239 -5.70 2.95 7.07
CA TRP A 239 -4.85 2.48 8.15
C TRP A 239 -4.39 3.62 9.07
N SER A 240 -3.87 4.71 8.50
CA SER A 240 -3.43 5.87 9.28
C SER A 240 -4.59 6.52 10.04
N TYR A 241 -5.77 6.60 9.43
CA TYR A 241 -6.97 7.14 10.10
C TYR A 241 -7.48 6.22 11.21
N LEU A 242 -7.37 4.90 11.02
CA LEU A 242 -7.66 3.94 12.09
C LEU A 242 -6.70 4.16 13.28
N CYS A 243 -5.39 4.28 13.03
CA CYS A 243 -4.40 4.57 14.06
C CYS A 243 -4.71 5.88 14.81
N ILE A 244 -5.04 6.94 14.08
CA ILE A 244 -5.44 8.22 14.65
C ILE A 244 -6.70 8.06 15.50
N SER A 245 -7.72 7.31 15.05
CA SER A 245 -9.00 7.15 15.73
C SER A 245 -8.91 6.49 17.10
N VAL A 246 -7.89 5.66 17.30
CA VAL A 246 -7.65 4.97 18.59
C VAL A 246 -6.62 5.66 19.48
N GLY A 247 -6.03 6.77 19.02
CA GLY A 247 -5.02 7.52 19.76
C GLY A 247 -3.62 6.91 19.68
N ALA A 248 -3.36 6.01 18.74
CA ALA A 248 -2.01 5.47 18.50
C ALA A 248 -1.08 6.56 17.95
N GLN A 249 0.21 6.48 18.30
CA GLN A 249 1.23 7.38 17.74
C GLN A 249 1.51 7.01 16.29
N LEU A 250 1.34 7.95 15.36
CA LEU A 250 1.70 7.75 13.96
C LEU A 250 3.10 8.30 13.68
N ILE A 251 3.93 7.51 13.01
CA ILE A 251 5.29 7.87 12.59
C ILE A 251 5.26 8.06 11.08
N VAL A 252 5.44 9.29 10.62
CA VAL A 252 5.38 9.63 9.20
C VAL A 252 6.75 9.44 8.55
N ASN A 253 6.87 8.39 7.75
CA ASN A 253 8.04 8.16 6.91
C ASN A 253 7.80 8.79 5.52
N THR A 254 8.60 9.80 5.17
CA THR A 254 8.39 10.61 3.95
C THR A 254 8.74 9.83 2.69
N TYR A 255 9.88 9.14 2.68
CA TYR A 255 10.37 8.45 1.49
C TYR A 255 10.38 6.93 1.70
N PRO A 256 9.67 6.14 0.87
CA PRO A 256 9.59 4.68 1.02
C PRO A 256 10.95 3.98 1.08
N LYS A 257 11.96 4.51 0.40
CA LYS A 257 13.34 3.95 0.42
C LYS A 257 14.01 4.03 1.80
N GLU A 258 13.57 4.91 2.69
CA GLU A 258 14.14 5.12 4.03
C GLU A 258 13.47 4.27 5.10
N ILE A 259 12.47 3.44 4.75
CA ILE A 259 11.64 2.72 5.71
C ILE A 259 12.48 1.86 6.67
N GLN A 260 13.52 1.18 6.18
CA GLN A 260 14.34 0.30 7.02
C GLN A 260 15.08 1.05 8.12
N ASP A 261 15.68 2.20 7.80
CA ASP A 261 16.37 3.04 8.76
C ASP A 261 15.38 3.71 9.71
N SER A 262 14.25 4.20 9.18
CA SER A 262 13.17 4.76 10.00
C SER A 262 12.62 3.76 11.01
N MET A 263 12.43 2.49 10.64
CA MET A 263 12.00 1.43 11.56
C MET A 263 13.03 1.19 12.67
N ARG A 264 14.34 1.13 12.32
CA ARG A 264 15.43 0.95 13.30
C ARG A 264 15.54 2.11 14.28
N GLU A 265 15.25 3.34 13.83
CA GLU A 265 15.33 4.53 14.66
C GLU A 265 14.09 4.75 15.53
N THR A 266 12.93 4.33 15.04
CA THR A 266 11.66 4.63 15.70
C THR A 266 11.01 3.44 16.39
N HIS A 267 11.44 2.20 16.12
CA HIS A 267 10.95 0.96 16.75
C HIS A 267 9.42 0.86 16.76
N PRO A 268 8.75 0.81 15.59
CA PRO A 268 7.30 0.73 15.52
C PRO A 268 6.77 -0.62 16.04
N THR A 269 5.52 -0.62 16.51
CA THR A 269 4.82 -1.85 16.90
C THR A 269 3.91 -2.37 15.80
N CYS A 270 3.51 -1.51 14.87
CA CYS A 270 2.63 -1.87 13.76
C CYS A 270 2.93 -1.06 12.49
N MET A 271 2.56 -1.62 11.35
CA MET A 271 2.75 -1.02 10.03
C MET A 271 1.86 -1.72 9.00
N SER A 272 1.19 -0.96 8.14
CA SER A 272 0.61 -1.52 6.91
C SER A 272 1.71 -1.80 5.90
N ALA A 273 1.65 -2.91 5.18
CA ALA A 273 2.67 -3.28 4.21
C ALA A 273 2.09 -3.94 2.96
N VAL A 274 2.84 -3.92 1.88
CA VAL A 274 2.57 -4.74 0.69
C VAL A 274 3.42 -6.01 0.72
N PRO A 275 3.01 -7.10 0.05
CA PRO A 275 3.73 -8.37 0.05
C PRO A 275 5.22 -8.23 -0.31
N ARG A 276 5.55 -7.34 -1.25
CA ARG A 276 6.94 -7.08 -1.68
C ARG A 276 7.87 -6.67 -0.53
N PHE A 277 7.37 -5.99 0.48
CA PHE A 277 8.16 -5.68 1.68
C PHE A 277 8.59 -6.96 2.41
N TRP A 278 7.65 -7.89 2.62
CA TRP A 278 7.92 -9.14 3.32
C TRP A 278 8.77 -10.13 2.50
N GLU A 279 8.64 -10.12 1.18
CA GLU A 279 9.51 -10.88 0.28
C GLU A 279 10.98 -10.42 0.42
N LYS A 280 11.22 -9.09 0.47
CA LYS A 280 12.57 -8.54 0.72
C LYS A 280 13.09 -8.90 2.11
N VAL A 281 12.24 -8.88 3.14
CA VAL A 281 12.61 -9.33 4.48
C VAL A 281 12.97 -10.82 4.47
N TYR A 282 12.15 -11.65 3.83
CA TYR A 282 12.39 -13.08 3.68
C TYR A 282 13.74 -13.37 3.01
N THR A 283 13.98 -12.79 1.84
CA THR A 283 15.23 -12.96 1.10
C THR A 283 16.46 -12.47 1.88
N ALA A 284 16.35 -11.34 2.56
CA ALA A 284 17.45 -10.81 3.39
C ALA A 284 17.80 -11.74 4.57
N VAL A 285 16.79 -12.26 5.28
CA VAL A 285 17.02 -13.20 6.40
C VAL A 285 17.57 -14.52 5.90
N LYS A 286 17.02 -15.06 4.78
CA LYS A 286 17.51 -16.30 4.17
C LYS A 286 18.97 -16.17 3.70
N GLY A 287 19.32 -15.07 3.05
CA GLY A 287 20.70 -14.77 2.64
C GLY A 287 21.65 -14.66 3.83
N ARG A 288 21.21 -14.03 4.92
CA ARG A 288 21.99 -13.97 6.17
C ARG A 288 22.19 -15.36 6.79
N MET A 289 21.18 -16.21 6.77
CA MET A 289 21.30 -17.60 7.22
C MET A 289 22.32 -18.40 6.38
N GLU A 290 22.28 -18.26 5.06
CA GLU A 290 23.21 -18.94 4.15
C GLU A 290 24.67 -18.52 4.39
N SER A 291 24.91 -17.26 4.69
CA SER A 291 26.25 -16.70 5.00
C SER A 291 26.72 -16.94 6.43
N SER A 292 25.86 -17.48 7.32
CA SER A 292 26.19 -17.76 8.72
C SER A 292 26.94 -19.06 8.88
N SER A 293 27.65 -19.21 10.03
CA SER A 293 28.31 -20.48 10.38
C SER A 293 27.30 -21.63 10.45
N PRO A 294 27.72 -22.89 10.23
CA PRO A 294 26.83 -24.05 10.27
C PRO A 294 26.03 -24.16 11.59
N VAL A 295 26.64 -23.79 12.71
CA VAL A 295 26.00 -23.81 14.03
C VAL A 295 24.90 -22.74 14.13
N GLN A 296 25.23 -21.50 13.72
CA GLN A 296 24.25 -20.40 13.70
C GLN A 296 23.07 -20.70 12.78
N ARG A 297 23.36 -21.24 11.58
CA ARG A 297 22.33 -21.64 10.62
C ARG A 297 21.39 -22.67 11.21
N LYS A 298 21.90 -23.76 11.82
CA LYS A 298 21.07 -24.78 12.49
C LYS A 298 20.24 -24.19 13.62
N LEU A 299 20.81 -23.26 14.40
CA LEU A 299 20.09 -22.60 15.49
C LEU A 299 18.94 -21.72 14.97
N MET A 300 19.18 -20.93 13.92
CA MET A 300 18.11 -20.12 13.27
C MET A 300 17.01 -21.02 12.68
N GLN A 301 17.37 -22.10 11.99
CA GLN A 301 16.40 -23.06 11.45
C GLN A 301 15.56 -23.70 12.55
N ALA A 302 16.17 -24.12 13.67
CA ALA A 302 15.45 -24.69 14.81
C ALA A 302 14.49 -23.68 15.44
N ALA A 303 14.94 -22.42 15.63
CA ALA A 303 14.11 -21.34 16.17
C ALA A 303 12.88 -21.08 15.29
N MET A 304 13.07 -20.96 13.98
CA MET A 304 11.99 -20.73 13.02
C MET A 304 11.06 -21.93 12.94
N SER A 305 11.57 -23.17 13.01
CA SER A 305 10.75 -24.38 13.03
C SER A 305 9.83 -24.41 14.26
N VAL A 306 10.36 -24.04 15.43
CA VAL A 306 9.57 -23.93 16.68
C VAL A 306 8.54 -22.81 16.56
N GLY A 307 8.93 -21.65 16.04
CA GLY A 307 8.03 -20.52 15.78
C GLY A 307 6.89 -20.91 14.82
N ARG A 308 7.21 -21.57 13.70
CA ARG A 308 6.22 -22.07 12.73
C ARG A 308 5.23 -23.06 13.39
N LYS A 309 5.74 -24.05 14.14
CA LYS A 309 4.87 -25.00 14.85
C LYS A 309 3.91 -24.28 15.80
N ARG A 310 4.43 -23.34 16.62
CA ARG A 310 3.61 -22.60 17.57
C ARG A 310 2.60 -21.69 16.89
N ASN A 311 3.08 -20.77 16.01
CA ASN A 311 2.26 -19.68 15.52
C ASN A 311 1.34 -20.10 14.37
N VAL A 312 1.80 -20.96 13.45
CA VAL A 312 1.01 -21.40 12.29
C VAL A 312 0.23 -22.68 12.61
N TYR A 313 0.93 -23.73 13.09
CA TYR A 313 0.29 -25.03 13.24
C TYR A 313 -0.65 -25.11 14.45
N TYR A 314 -0.29 -24.49 15.60
CA TYR A 314 -1.15 -24.51 16.78
C TYR A 314 -2.06 -23.29 16.84
N LEU A 315 -1.53 -22.08 16.98
CA LEU A 315 -2.33 -20.87 17.14
C LEU A 315 -3.15 -20.55 15.89
N GLY A 316 -2.55 -20.60 14.70
CA GLY A 316 -3.24 -20.37 13.44
C GLY A 316 -4.40 -21.33 13.18
N ARG A 317 -4.38 -22.51 13.80
CA ARG A 317 -5.48 -23.48 13.73
C ARG A 317 -6.38 -23.51 14.99
N GLY A 318 -6.26 -22.53 15.87
CA GLY A 318 -7.05 -22.45 17.10
C GLY A 318 -6.77 -23.55 18.11
N LYS A 319 -5.60 -24.22 18.02
CA LYS A 319 -5.21 -25.32 18.90
C LYS A 319 -4.42 -24.82 20.10
N ARG A 320 -4.56 -25.48 21.25
CA ARG A 320 -3.72 -25.20 22.41
C ARG A 320 -2.27 -25.61 22.13
N VAL A 321 -1.34 -24.70 22.43
CA VAL A 321 0.10 -24.97 22.31
C VAL A 321 0.54 -25.88 23.46
N PRO A 322 1.24 -27.02 23.21
CA PRO A 322 1.81 -27.84 24.27
C PRO A 322 2.83 -27.06 25.11
N ILE A 323 2.83 -27.28 26.43
CA ILE A 323 3.68 -26.54 27.38
C ILE A 323 5.17 -26.60 26.98
N HIS A 324 5.66 -27.79 26.60
CA HIS A 324 7.05 -27.95 26.19
C HIS A 324 7.41 -27.13 24.95
N LEU A 325 6.48 -27.01 23.96
CA LEU A 325 6.67 -26.19 22.78
C LEU A 325 6.65 -24.69 23.14
N GLU A 326 5.76 -24.29 24.06
CA GLU A 326 5.70 -22.91 24.55
C GLU A 326 7.01 -22.52 25.25
N LEU A 327 7.54 -23.38 26.11
CA LEU A 327 8.84 -23.13 26.76
C LEU A 327 10.00 -23.04 25.75
N GLN A 328 10.04 -23.96 24.77
CA GLN A 328 11.04 -23.88 23.69
C GLN A 328 10.91 -22.59 22.91
N TYR A 329 9.70 -22.20 22.57
CA TYR A 329 9.46 -20.94 21.85
C TYR A 329 9.92 -19.74 22.67
N GLN A 330 9.64 -19.67 23.96
CA GLN A 330 10.08 -18.55 24.81
C GLN A 330 11.62 -18.42 24.84
N VAL A 331 12.35 -19.53 24.88
CA VAL A 331 13.82 -19.50 24.80
C VAL A 331 14.28 -18.96 23.45
N TYR A 332 13.80 -19.54 22.34
CA TYR A 332 14.17 -19.08 20.99
C TYR A 332 13.70 -17.64 20.69
N ASN A 333 12.52 -17.28 21.20
CA ASN A 333 11.99 -15.94 21.01
C ASN A 333 12.87 -14.87 21.69
N ARG A 334 13.38 -15.15 22.89
CA ARG A 334 14.26 -14.23 23.64
C ARG A 334 15.69 -14.19 23.11
N THR A 335 16.17 -15.22 22.43
CA THR A 335 17.57 -15.36 22.02
C THR A 335 17.78 -15.16 20.53
N VAL A 336 17.04 -15.86 19.68
CA VAL A 336 17.25 -15.89 18.23
C VAL A 336 16.25 -15.03 17.48
N LEU A 337 14.94 -15.25 17.72
CA LEU A 337 13.90 -14.55 16.95
C LEU A 337 13.87 -13.05 17.26
N SER A 338 14.11 -12.67 18.53
CA SER A 338 14.24 -11.25 18.91
C SER A 338 15.39 -10.56 18.19
N LEU A 339 16.52 -11.25 17.97
CA LEU A 339 17.64 -10.68 17.22
C LEU A 339 17.28 -10.43 15.75
N ILE A 340 16.55 -11.38 15.12
CA ILE A 340 16.05 -11.19 13.75
C ILE A 340 15.13 -9.96 13.70
N ARG A 341 14.15 -9.87 14.59
CA ARG A 341 13.24 -8.72 14.65
C ARG A 341 13.96 -7.40 14.97
N LYS A 342 14.94 -7.42 15.85
CA LYS A 342 15.77 -6.23 16.17
C LYS A 342 16.53 -5.71 14.94
N LEU A 343 17.06 -6.60 14.10
CA LEU A 343 17.74 -6.20 12.86
C LEU A 343 16.78 -5.50 11.89
N LEU A 344 15.48 -5.79 11.98
CA LEU A 344 14.42 -5.14 11.21
C LEU A 344 13.88 -3.87 11.88
N GLY A 345 14.25 -3.57 13.13
CA GLY A 345 13.65 -2.50 13.92
C GLY A 345 12.26 -2.84 14.50
N LEU A 346 11.92 -4.13 14.58
CA LEU A 346 10.62 -4.65 15.02
C LEU A 346 10.76 -5.46 16.31
N GLU A 347 11.23 -4.84 17.38
CA GLU A 347 11.45 -5.53 18.66
C GLU A 347 10.15 -6.03 19.30
N ASN A 348 9.09 -5.23 19.24
CA ASN A 348 7.79 -5.50 19.86
C ASN A 348 6.66 -5.47 18.82
N PRO A 349 6.63 -6.42 17.88
CA PRO A 349 5.62 -6.44 16.82
C PRO A 349 4.24 -6.75 17.40
N HIS A 350 3.25 -5.91 17.09
CA HIS A 350 1.86 -6.10 17.52
C HIS A 350 0.99 -6.62 16.37
N ILE A 351 0.92 -5.88 15.23
CA ILE A 351 0.15 -6.30 14.05
C ILE A 351 0.65 -5.62 12.77
N PHE A 352 0.65 -6.38 11.67
CA PHE A 352 1.15 -5.93 10.37
C PHE A 352 0.16 -6.29 9.26
N PRO A 353 -0.86 -5.43 9.02
CA PRO A 353 -1.77 -5.63 7.89
C PRO A 353 -1.02 -5.65 6.56
N THR A 354 -1.34 -6.62 5.72
CA THR A 354 -0.68 -6.84 4.43
C THR A 354 -1.70 -7.15 3.35
N ALA A 355 -1.71 -6.34 2.30
CA ALA A 355 -2.70 -6.44 1.23
C ALA A 355 -2.18 -5.81 -0.08
N GLY A 356 -3.01 -5.81 -1.12
CA GLY A 356 -2.77 -5.11 -2.39
C GLY A 356 -2.10 -5.91 -3.49
N ALA A 357 -1.56 -7.10 -3.18
CA ALA A 357 -1.04 -8.10 -4.11
C ALA A 357 -1.10 -9.50 -3.49
N TYR A 358 -0.78 -10.52 -4.27
CA TYR A 358 -0.69 -11.90 -3.78
C TYR A 358 0.42 -12.06 -2.73
N VAL A 359 0.10 -12.71 -1.61
CA VAL A 359 1.05 -13.10 -0.58
C VAL A 359 1.43 -14.56 -0.77
N SER A 360 2.72 -14.82 -1.00
CA SER A 360 3.20 -16.21 -1.10
C SER A 360 3.03 -16.92 0.25
N PRO A 361 2.46 -18.14 0.29
CA PRO A 361 2.35 -18.94 1.51
C PRO A 361 3.69 -19.15 2.23
N GLU A 362 4.78 -19.26 1.50
CA GLU A 362 6.13 -19.41 2.07
C GLU A 362 6.55 -18.15 2.84
N VAL A 363 6.27 -16.97 2.29
CA VAL A 363 6.57 -15.68 2.95
C VAL A 363 5.67 -15.47 4.16
N GLU A 364 4.38 -15.78 4.05
CA GLU A 364 3.42 -15.66 5.14
C GLU A 364 3.82 -16.55 6.32
N GLU A 365 4.07 -17.85 6.07
CA GLU A 365 4.56 -18.78 7.10
C GLU A 365 5.87 -18.32 7.74
N PHE A 366 6.80 -17.79 6.93
CA PHE A 366 8.07 -17.28 7.43
C PHE A 366 7.86 -16.11 8.39
N VAL A 367 7.05 -15.12 8.02
CA VAL A 367 6.81 -13.94 8.86
C VAL A 367 6.20 -14.34 10.21
N HIS A 368 5.20 -15.22 10.19
CA HIS A 368 4.66 -15.80 11.42
C HIS A 368 5.70 -16.60 12.22
N SER A 369 6.60 -17.33 11.53
CA SER A 369 7.63 -18.16 12.20
C SER A 369 8.65 -17.34 12.99
N ILE A 370 8.94 -16.12 12.55
CA ILE A 370 9.84 -15.20 13.27
C ILE A 370 9.11 -14.37 14.35
N GLY A 371 7.82 -14.66 14.58
CA GLY A 371 7.02 -14.05 15.65
C GLY A 371 6.50 -12.64 15.32
N ILE A 372 6.28 -12.35 14.04
CA ILE A 372 5.60 -11.13 13.58
C ILE A 372 4.16 -11.52 13.22
N PRO A 373 3.14 -10.94 13.89
CA PRO A 373 1.74 -11.17 13.55
C PRO A 373 1.38 -10.48 12.24
N LEU A 374 1.37 -11.24 11.15
CA LEU A 374 0.93 -10.78 9.85
C LEU A 374 -0.60 -10.89 9.79
N ASP A 375 -1.26 -9.89 9.25
CA ASP A 375 -2.70 -9.85 9.03
C ASP A 375 -2.93 -9.71 7.52
N VAL A 376 -3.17 -10.84 6.86
CA VAL A 376 -3.38 -10.85 5.41
C VAL A 376 -4.81 -10.43 5.12
N GLY A 377 -4.98 -9.46 4.23
CA GLY A 377 -6.29 -8.93 3.88
C GLY A 377 -6.47 -8.66 2.38
N TYR A 378 -7.73 -8.47 2.02
CA TYR A 378 -8.17 -8.09 0.69
C TYR A 378 -9.05 -6.86 0.73
N GLY A 379 -8.91 -6.02 -0.28
CA GLY A 379 -9.79 -4.89 -0.51
C GLY A 379 -9.39 -4.01 -1.68
N LEU A 380 -10.21 -3.01 -1.92
CA LEU A 380 -10.19 -2.12 -3.07
C LEU A 380 -10.29 -0.67 -2.59
N THR A 381 -10.02 0.28 -3.46
CA THR A 381 -10.37 1.68 -3.20
C THR A 381 -11.89 1.82 -3.04
N GLU A 382 -12.64 1.10 -3.85
CA GLU A 382 -14.09 1.06 -3.88
C GLU A 382 -14.74 0.43 -2.63
N SER A 383 -13.96 -0.30 -1.81
CA SER A 383 -14.41 -0.88 -0.53
C SER A 383 -13.83 -0.18 0.71
N LEU A 384 -13.30 1.02 0.55
CA LEU A 384 -12.59 1.73 1.64
C LEU A 384 -11.48 0.87 2.27
N ALA A 385 -10.60 0.31 1.45
CA ALA A 385 -9.46 -0.56 1.74
C ALA A 385 -9.80 -2.01 2.10
N THR A 386 -10.69 -2.28 3.07
CA THR A 386 -10.83 -3.63 3.62
C THR A 386 -12.17 -4.26 3.29
N VAL A 387 -12.14 -5.47 2.74
CA VAL A 387 -13.28 -6.38 2.53
C VAL A 387 -13.18 -7.54 3.51
N SER A 388 -11.99 -8.13 3.60
CA SER A 388 -11.68 -9.24 4.50
C SER A 388 -10.25 -9.12 5.03
N CYS A 389 -10.00 -9.69 6.19
CA CYS A 389 -8.67 -9.82 6.77
C CYS A 389 -8.63 -10.97 7.79
N ASP A 390 -7.42 -11.40 8.15
CA ASP A 390 -7.24 -12.24 9.31
C ASP A 390 -7.58 -11.44 10.57
N HIS A 391 -8.26 -12.08 11.51
CA HIS A 391 -8.58 -11.41 12.76
C HIS A 391 -7.53 -11.78 13.80
N LEU A 392 -6.75 -10.82 14.27
CA LEU A 392 -5.67 -11.08 15.22
C LEU A 392 -6.17 -11.88 16.45
N GLY A 393 -5.47 -12.97 16.74
CA GLY A 393 -5.82 -13.88 17.83
C GLY A 393 -6.93 -14.89 17.52
N LYS A 394 -7.46 -14.90 16.30
CA LYS A 394 -8.36 -15.93 15.77
C LYS A 394 -7.61 -16.92 14.89
N PRO A 395 -8.17 -18.12 14.66
CA PRO A 395 -7.64 -19.04 13.66
C PRO A 395 -7.64 -18.44 12.27
N PHE A 396 -6.58 -18.74 11.50
CA PHE A 396 -6.42 -18.30 10.11
C PHE A 396 -5.85 -19.44 9.25
N THR A 397 -6.02 -19.35 7.95
CA THR A 397 -5.53 -20.33 6.99
C THR A 397 -4.52 -19.68 6.07
N ILE A 398 -3.29 -20.18 6.03
CA ILE A 398 -2.25 -19.70 5.10
C ILE A 398 -2.76 -19.73 3.66
N GLY A 399 -2.59 -18.62 2.95
CA GLY A 399 -3.07 -18.39 1.58
C GLY A 399 -4.52 -17.91 1.49
N SER A 400 -5.23 -17.77 2.61
CA SER A 400 -6.49 -17.04 2.70
C SER A 400 -6.23 -15.53 2.77
N VAL A 401 -7.23 -14.72 2.42
CA VAL A 401 -7.25 -13.28 2.70
C VAL A 401 -8.24 -12.95 3.82
N GLY A 402 -8.42 -13.91 4.72
CA GLY A 402 -9.19 -13.80 5.94
C GLY A 402 -10.71 -13.82 5.79
N ARG A 403 -11.38 -13.40 6.84
CA ARG A 403 -12.84 -13.36 6.96
C ARG A 403 -13.38 -11.99 6.59
N PRO A 404 -14.62 -11.91 6.06
CA PRO A 404 -15.27 -10.63 5.83
C PRO A 404 -15.29 -9.78 7.10
N ILE A 405 -15.04 -8.48 6.97
CA ILE A 405 -15.22 -7.53 8.08
C ILE A 405 -16.71 -7.30 8.35
N GLU A 406 -17.03 -6.81 9.54
CA GLU A 406 -18.44 -6.55 9.91
C GLU A 406 -19.15 -5.63 8.92
N GLY A 407 -20.36 -6.00 8.54
CA GLY A 407 -21.23 -5.24 7.64
C GLY A 407 -20.95 -5.46 6.15
N ILE A 408 -19.93 -6.22 5.76
CA ILE A 408 -19.68 -6.59 4.37
C ILE A 408 -20.31 -7.94 4.04
N GLU A 409 -21.13 -7.92 2.98
CA GLU A 409 -21.68 -9.12 2.35
C GLU A 409 -20.85 -9.45 1.10
N ILE A 410 -20.38 -10.70 1.02
CA ILE A 410 -19.65 -11.24 -0.12
C ILE A 410 -20.54 -12.28 -0.82
N LYS A 411 -20.74 -12.11 -2.12
CA LYS A 411 -21.42 -13.08 -3.01
C LYS A 411 -20.43 -13.50 -4.10
N ILE A 412 -20.35 -14.79 -4.38
CA ILE A 412 -19.57 -15.30 -5.51
C ILE A 412 -20.53 -15.42 -6.70
N GLY A 413 -20.26 -14.63 -7.73
CA GLY A 413 -21.04 -14.55 -8.95
C GLY A 413 -20.53 -15.46 -10.06
N GLU A 414 -20.89 -15.14 -11.31
CA GLU A 414 -20.40 -15.85 -12.50
C GLU A 414 -18.88 -15.71 -12.64
N ASN A 415 -18.23 -16.69 -13.23
CA ASN A 415 -16.76 -16.75 -13.37
C ASN A 415 -15.99 -16.63 -12.03
N ASN A 416 -16.62 -17.01 -10.92
CA ASN A 416 -16.11 -16.85 -9.57
C ASN A 416 -15.88 -15.38 -9.18
N GLU A 417 -16.54 -14.41 -9.81
CA GLU A 417 -16.39 -13.01 -9.47
C GLU A 417 -16.83 -12.74 -8.02
N ILE A 418 -16.02 -11.99 -7.31
CA ILE A 418 -16.33 -11.51 -5.96
C ILE A 418 -17.23 -10.27 -6.11
N LEU A 419 -18.44 -10.35 -5.59
CA LEU A 419 -19.42 -9.28 -5.56
C LEU A 419 -19.58 -8.79 -4.12
N LEU A 420 -19.63 -7.46 -3.93
CA LEU A 420 -19.59 -6.85 -2.60
C LEU A 420 -20.79 -5.94 -2.36
N LYS A 421 -21.32 -6.02 -1.13
CA LYS A 421 -22.35 -5.08 -0.65
C LYS A 421 -22.09 -4.74 0.81
N GLY A 422 -22.28 -3.48 1.19
CA GLY A 422 -22.12 -3.06 2.57
C GLY A 422 -21.83 -1.56 2.74
N PRO A 423 -21.73 -1.09 3.99
CA PRO A 423 -21.63 0.33 4.29
C PRO A 423 -20.27 0.96 3.92
N THR A 424 -19.23 0.18 3.63
CA THR A 424 -17.92 0.68 3.18
C THR A 424 -17.78 0.73 1.66
N ILE A 425 -18.73 0.14 0.92
CA ILE A 425 -18.68 0.10 -0.55
C ILE A 425 -19.02 1.49 -1.11
N THR A 426 -18.20 1.92 -2.09
CA THR A 426 -18.37 3.22 -2.74
C THR A 426 -19.79 3.42 -3.29
N LYS A 427 -20.22 4.66 -3.36
CA LYS A 427 -21.46 5.03 -4.07
C LYS A 427 -21.27 5.17 -5.59
N GLY A 428 -20.05 4.95 -6.08
CA GLY A 428 -19.70 4.98 -7.49
C GLY A 428 -18.47 5.85 -7.80
N TYR A 429 -18.33 6.12 -9.07
CA TYR A 429 -17.26 6.93 -9.64
C TYR A 429 -17.75 8.34 -9.94
N PHE A 430 -16.94 9.33 -9.58
CA PHE A 430 -17.28 10.74 -9.72
C PHE A 430 -17.50 11.14 -11.18
N LYS A 431 -18.70 11.69 -11.49
CA LYS A 431 -19.10 12.10 -12.84
C LYS A 431 -18.98 10.99 -13.91
N ARG A 432 -19.29 9.74 -13.56
CA ARG A 432 -19.15 8.59 -14.49
C ARG A 432 -20.40 7.71 -14.49
N ASP A 433 -21.55 8.26 -14.93
CA ASP A 433 -22.86 7.58 -14.88
C ASP A 433 -22.86 6.22 -15.60
N ALA A 434 -22.26 6.13 -16.80
CA ALA A 434 -22.17 4.87 -17.53
C ALA A 434 -21.36 3.81 -16.77
N ALA A 435 -20.20 4.19 -16.20
CA ALA A 435 -19.38 3.28 -15.41
C ALA A 435 -20.08 2.87 -14.11
N ASN A 436 -20.89 3.76 -13.53
CA ASN A 436 -21.67 3.47 -12.32
C ASN A 436 -22.78 2.47 -12.61
N ALA A 437 -23.45 2.58 -13.77
CA ALA A 437 -24.46 1.63 -14.19
C ALA A 437 -23.90 0.20 -14.42
N GLU A 438 -22.63 0.10 -14.82
CA GLU A 438 -21.94 -1.19 -15.00
C GLU A 438 -21.34 -1.75 -13.71
N ALA A 439 -21.06 -0.88 -12.74
CA ALA A 439 -20.34 -1.24 -11.52
C ALA A 439 -21.21 -1.98 -10.49
N PHE A 440 -22.54 -1.88 -10.59
CA PHE A 440 -23.47 -2.48 -9.65
C PHE A 440 -24.51 -3.35 -10.36
N ASP A 441 -24.83 -4.52 -9.78
CA ASP A 441 -25.93 -5.35 -10.25
C ASP A 441 -27.28 -4.82 -9.78
N ALA A 442 -28.38 -5.47 -10.24
CA ALA A 442 -29.75 -5.10 -9.89
C ALA A 442 -30.06 -5.23 -8.38
N ASP A 443 -29.31 -6.07 -7.66
CA ASP A 443 -29.44 -6.28 -6.21
C ASP A 443 -28.57 -5.30 -5.41
N GLY A 444 -27.80 -4.43 -6.08
CA GLY A 444 -26.91 -3.44 -5.51
C GLY A 444 -25.55 -3.99 -5.05
N PHE A 445 -25.10 -5.13 -5.57
CA PHE A 445 -23.74 -5.62 -5.36
C PHE A 445 -22.79 -4.96 -6.33
N PHE A 446 -21.63 -4.56 -5.80
CA PHE A 446 -20.53 -4.00 -6.57
C PHE A 446 -19.71 -5.11 -7.23
N HIS A 447 -19.45 -4.98 -8.53
CA HIS A 447 -18.60 -5.85 -9.32
C HIS A 447 -17.14 -5.50 -9.13
N THR A 448 -16.36 -6.38 -8.47
CA THR A 448 -14.96 -6.13 -8.20
C THR A 448 -14.04 -6.37 -9.40
N GLY A 449 -14.44 -7.28 -10.28
CA GLY A 449 -13.60 -7.82 -11.34
C GLY A 449 -12.49 -8.76 -10.83
N ASP A 450 -12.49 -9.09 -9.54
CA ASP A 450 -11.55 -10.05 -8.93
C ASP A 450 -12.26 -11.40 -8.75
N ALA A 451 -11.58 -12.51 -9.05
CA ALA A 451 -12.11 -13.85 -8.87
C ALA A 451 -11.63 -14.47 -7.54
N GLY A 452 -12.50 -15.24 -6.90
CA GLY A 452 -12.20 -15.92 -5.66
C GLY A 452 -13.30 -16.90 -5.23
N TYR A 453 -13.13 -17.49 -4.07
CA TYR A 453 -14.11 -18.40 -3.48
C TYR A 453 -14.10 -18.34 -1.95
N MET A 454 -15.23 -18.68 -1.35
CA MET A 454 -15.36 -18.83 0.11
C MET A 454 -15.12 -20.28 0.52
N LYS A 455 -14.34 -20.48 1.58
CA LYS A 455 -14.13 -21.78 2.21
C LYS A 455 -13.99 -21.61 3.72
N ASP A 456 -14.77 -22.34 4.49
CA ASP A 456 -14.76 -22.32 5.97
C ASP A 456 -14.94 -20.90 6.56
N GLY A 457 -15.66 -20.03 5.84
CA GLY A 457 -15.90 -18.62 6.19
C GLY A 457 -14.74 -17.67 5.89
N GLU A 458 -13.68 -18.15 5.23
CA GLU A 458 -12.55 -17.36 4.76
C GLU A 458 -12.60 -17.18 3.25
N LEU A 459 -12.13 -16.02 2.77
CA LEU A 459 -12.04 -15.69 1.37
C LEU A 459 -10.67 -16.10 0.82
N PHE A 460 -10.67 -16.71 -0.36
CA PHE A 460 -9.48 -17.05 -1.13
C PHE A 460 -9.53 -16.33 -2.47
N LEU A 461 -8.49 -15.56 -2.76
CA LEU A 461 -8.35 -14.90 -4.05
C LEU A 461 -7.74 -15.86 -5.08
N GLN A 462 -8.17 -15.73 -6.32
CA GLN A 462 -7.58 -16.41 -7.46
C GLN A 462 -6.76 -15.43 -8.29
N GLU A 463 -7.40 -14.55 -9.03
CA GLU A 463 -6.76 -13.53 -9.87
C GLU A 463 -7.83 -12.52 -10.33
N ARG A 464 -7.43 -11.39 -10.89
CA ARG A 464 -8.34 -10.53 -11.64
C ARG A 464 -8.88 -11.24 -12.87
N ILE A 465 -10.19 -11.18 -13.08
CA ILE A 465 -10.84 -11.85 -14.21
C ILE A 465 -10.22 -11.42 -15.55
N LYS A 466 -9.93 -10.11 -15.70
CA LYS A 466 -9.31 -9.55 -16.90
C LYS A 466 -7.80 -9.82 -17.02
N ASP A 467 -7.15 -10.22 -15.93
CA ASP A 467 -5.72 -10.51 -15.88
C ASP A 467 -5.41 -12.01 -15.92
N LEU A 468 -6.45 -12.87 -15.86
CA LEU A 468 -6.33 -14.30 -16.13
C LEU A 468 -5.93 -14.52 -17.60
N PHE A 469 -4.80 -15.17 -17.83
CA PHE A 469 -4.37 -15.52 -19.16
C PHE A 469 -5.03 -16.80 -19.62
N LYS A 470 -5.57 -16.78 -20.82
CA LYS A 470 -6.08 -17.98 -21.50
C LYS A 470 -5.05 -18.41 -22.54
N THR A 471 -4.33 -19.49 -22.28
CA THR A 471 -3.39 -20.05 -23.24
C THR A 471 -4.11 -20.50 -24.53
N SER A 472 -3.37 -20.63 -25.63
CA SER A 472 -3.93 -21.14 -26.90
C SER A 472 -4.57 -22.53 -26.77
N ASN A 473 -4.19 -23.29 -25.74
CA ASN A 473 -4.76 -24.59 -25.41
C ASN A 473 -5.98 -24.51 -24.48
N GLY A 474 -6.50 -23.31 -24.24
CA GLY A 474 -7.71 -23.06 -23.44
C GLY A 474 -7.53 -23.20 -21.93
N LYS A 475 -6.29 -23.31 -21.41
CA LYS A 475 -6.00 -23.36 -19.99
C LYS A 475 -5.86 -21.96 -19.41
N TYR A 476 -6.37 -21.75 -18.20
CA TYR A 476 -6.22 -20.49 -17.48
C TYR A 476 -4.96 -20.51 -16.62
N VAL A 477 -4.21 -19.42 -16.63
CA VAL A 477 -2.99 -19.20 -15.84
C VAL A 477 -3.17 -17.90 -15.06
N ALA A 478 -2.91 -17.93 -13.77
CA ALA A 478 -2.90 -16.78 -12.88
C ALA A 478 -1.47 -16.18 -12.83
N PRO A 479 -1.18 -15.09 -13.54
CA PRO A 479 0.19 -14.61 -13.67
C PRO A 479 0.79 -14.15 -12.35
N GLN A 480 0.03 -13.49 -11.46
CA GLN A 480 0.55 -12.99 -10.18
C GLN A 480 0.96 -14.13 -9.25
N MET A 481 0.27 -15.27 -9.28
CA MET A 481 0.65 -16.45 -8.50
C MET A 481 2.00 -17.01 -8.97
N VAL A 482 2.20 -17.12 -10.28
CA VAL A 482 3.47 -17.60 -10.86
C VAL A 482 4.60 -16.61 -10.59
N GLU A 483 4.34 -15.31 -10.75
CA GLU A 483 5.29 -14.23 -10.45
C GLU A 483 5.69 -14.22 -8.97
N GLY A 484 4.71 -14.28 -8.06
CA GLY A 484 4.95 -14.32 -6.62
C GLY A 484 5.81 -15.52 -6.18
N LEU A 485 5.67 -16.65 -6.87
CA LEU A 485 6.50 -17.82 -6.62
C LEU A 485 7.97 -17.60 -6.99
N LEU A 486 8.26 -16.82 -8.04
CA LEU A 486 9.63 -16.51 -8.44
C LEU A 486 10.26 -15.39 -7.60
N LEU A 487 9.46 -14.44 -7.13
CA LEU A 487 9.93 -13.29 -6.37
C LEU A 487 10.51 -13.63 -4.98
N VAL A 488 10.33 -14.87 -4.49
CA VAL A 488 10.99 -15.36 -3.28
C VAL A 488 12.45 -15.74 -3.50
N ASP A 489 12.91 -15.78 -4.76
CA ASP A 489 14.31 -16.09 -5.09
C ASP A 489 15.19 -14.85 -5.01
N LYS A 490 16.35 -14.99 -4.35
CA LYS A 490 17.29 -13.88 -4.14
C LYS A 490 17.90 -13.29 -5.43
N PHE A 491 17.82 -14.01 -6.55
CA PHE A 491 18.32 -13.55 -7.84
C PHE A 491 17.25 -12.85 -8.69
N VAL A 492 15.98 -12.80 -8.23
CA VAL A 492 14.86 -12.22 -8.97
C VAL A 492 14.40 -10.93 -8.28
N ASP A 493 14.46 -9.80 -8.99
CA ASP A 493 13.90 -8.52 -8.51
C ASP A 493 12.53 -8.22 -9.10
N GLN A 494 12.36 -8.38 -10.43
CA GLN A 494 11.07 -8.18 -11.08
C GLN A 494 10.82 -9.32 -12.07
N VAL A 495 9.55 -9.68 -12.23
CA VAL A 495 9.16 -10.73 -13.17
C VAL A 495 7.82 -10.40 -13.81
N VAL A 496 7.70 -10.68 -15.10
CA VAL A 496 6.47 -10.54 -15.88
C VAL A 496 6.20 -11.83 -16.61
N VAL A 497 5.12 -12.49 -16.25
CA VAL A 497 4.66 -13.72 -16.90
C VAL A 497 3.92 -13.38 -18.18
N ILE A 498 4.14 -14.18 -19.22
CA ILE A 498 3.52 -14.10 -20.54
C ILE A 498 2.89 -15.46 -20.84
N ALA A 499 1.58 -15.50 -21.08
CA ALA A 499 0.87 -16.74 -21.41
C ALA A 499 -0.38 -16.50 -22.27
N ASP A 500 -0.92 -15.27 -22.32
CA ASP A 500 -2.17 -14.99 -23.01
C ASP A 500 -2.07 -15.26 -24.49
N GLN A 501 -2.98 -16.12 -25.01
CA GLN A 501 -3.01 -16.62 -26.40
C GLN A 501 -1.70 -17.31 -26.86
N ARG A 502 -0.81 -17.68 -25.94
CA ARG A 502 0.47 -18.33 -26.25
C ARG A 502 0.40 -19.85 -26.00
N LYS A 503 1.29 -20.61 -26.65
CA LYS A 503 1.34 -22.10 -26.55
C LYS A 503 1.72 -22.59 -25.16
N PHE A 504 2.54 -21.83 -24.43
CA PHE A 504 3.06 -22.13 -23.10
C PHE A 504 3.37 -20.84 -22.33
N VAL A 505 3.65 -20.97 -21.05
CA VAL A 505 4.04 -19.85 -20.18
C VAL A 505 5.52 -19.51 -20.40
N SER A 506 5.81 -18.22 -20.60
CA SER A 506 7.17 -17.69 -20.60
C SER A 506 7.27 -16.48 -19.62
N ALA A 507 8.48 -15.99 -19.37
CA ALA A 507 8.69 -14.86 -18.48
C ALA A 507 9.81 -13.92 -18.94
N LEU A 508 9.62 -12.61 -18.68
CA LEU A 508 10.70 -11.63 -18.63
C LEU A 508 11.11 -11.47 -17.16
N ILE A 509 12.39 -11.60 -16.87
CA ILE A 509 12.91 -11.59 -15.50
C ILE A 509 14.00 -10.53 -15.40
N VAL A 510 13.82 -9.57 -14.51
CA VAL A 510 14.88 -8.66 -14.11
C VAL A 510 15.62 -9.25 -12.92
N PRO A 511 16.92 -9.58 -13.06
CA PRO A 511 17.70 -10.08 -11.95
C PRO A 511 17.86 -9.06 -10.83
N GLU A 512 18.05 -9.54 -9.58
CA GLU A 512 18.62 -8.74 -8.52
C GLU A 512 20.13 -8.61 -8.79
N PHE A 513 20.51 -7.50 -9.43
CA PHE A 513 21.85 -7.34 -10.00
C PHE A 513 22.97 -7.41 -8.95
N GLY A 514 22.76 -6.87 -7.74
CA GLY A 514 23.79 -6.95 -6.70
C GLY A 514 24.16 -8.40 -6.38
N THR A 515 23.15 -9.24 -6.17
CA THR A 515 23.34 -10.68 -5.89
C THR A 515 23.90 -11.44 -7.11
N LEU A 516 23.43 -11.10 -8.31
CA LEU A 516 23.87 -11.75 -9.54
C LEU A 516 25.32 -11.43 -9.90
N GLU A 517 25.72 -10.15 -9.79
CA GLU A 517 27.09 -9.69 -10.03
C GLU A 517 28.06 -10.30 -9.02
N ASP A 518 27.69 -10.36 -7.72
CA ASP A 518 28.46 -11.06 -6.69
C ASP A 518 28.63 -12.55 -6.97
N TRP A 519 27.58 -13.20 -7.44
CA TRP A 519 27.64 -14.62 -7.81
C TRP A 519 28.52 -14.84 -9.04
N ALA A 520 28.36 -14.02 -10.07
CA ALA A 520 29.13 -14.09 -11.30
C ALA A 520 30.65 -13.95 -11.02
N ASN A 521 31.02 -12.98 -10.21
CA ASN A 521 32.40 -12.76 -9.79
C ASN A 521 32.99 -13.98 -9.04
N LYS A 522 32.22 -14.58 -8.13
CA LYS A 522 32.63 -15.77 -7.36
C LYS A 522 32.79 -17.02 -8.22
N ASN A 523 32.06 -17.10 -9.34
CA ASN A 523 32.09 -18.24 -10.25
C ASN A 523 32.93 -17.99 -11.51
N GLY A 524 33.69 -16.89 -11.56
CA GLY A 524 34.61 -16.59 -12.65
C GLY A 524 33.93 -16.23 -13.98
N VAL A 525 32.67 -15.76 -13.92
CA VAL A 525 31.94 -15.27 -15.10
C VAL A 525 32.49 -13.91 -15.48
N VAL A 526 33.02 -13.80 -16.69
CA VAL A 526 33.54 -12.54 -17.25
C VAL A 526 32.42 -11.85 -18.04
N TYR A 527 32.20 -10.57 -17.81
CA TYR A 527 31.23 -9.74 -18.51
C TYR A 527 31.67 -8.27 -18.46
N SER A 528 31.26 -7.49 -19.46
CA SER A 528 31.55 -6.06 -19.56
C SER A 528 30.33 -5.17 -19.33
N SER A 529 29.14 -5.74 -19.42
CA SER A 529 27.88 -5.03 -19.19
C SER A 529 26.80 -5.97 -18.59
N ARG A 530 25.71 -5.39 -18.09
CA ARG A 530 24.56 -6.16 -17.61
C ARG A 530 23.85 -6.93 -18.72
N GLU A 531 23.87 -6.40 -19.93
CA GLU A 531 23.35 -7.08 -21.14
C GLU A 531 24.12 -8.37 -21.37
N GLU A 532 25.45 -8.29 -21.38
CA GLU A 532 26.30 -9.46 -21.56
C GLU A 532 26.15 -10.47 -20.41
N LEU A 533 26.02 -9.99 -19.19
CA LEU A 533 25.75 -10.83 -18.01
C LEU A 533 24.44 -11.59 -18.14
N CYS A 534 23.37 -10.95 -18.61
CA CYS A 534 22.05 -11.55 -18.82
C CYS A 534 22.05 -12.59 -19.97
N GLU A 535 22.90 -12.44 -20.98
CA GLU A 535 23.02 -13.38 -22.09
C GLU A 535 24.02 -14.51 -21.80
N ASN A 536 24.80 -14.42 -20.73
CA ASN A 536 25.79 -15.41 -20.38
C ASN A 536 25.16 -16.79 -20.11
N THR A 537 25.66 -17.84 -20.78
CA THR A 537 25.12 -19.19 -20.71
C THR A 537 25.12 -19.74 -19.29
N THR A 538 26.20 -19.57 -18.53
CA THR A 538 26.33 -20.07 -17.15
C THR A 538 25.31 -19.38 -16.21
N VAL A 539 25.08 -18.08 -16.42
CA VAL A 539 24.04 -17.32 -15.68
C VAL A 539 22.65 -17.85 -16.02
N ARG A 540 22.36 -18.05 -17.30
CA ARG A 540 21.05 -18.56 -17.75
C ARG A 540 20.78 -19.98 -17.26
N GLU A 541 21.78 -20.86 -17.27
CA GLU A 541 21.68 -22.21 -16.71
C GLU A 541 21.38 -22.17 -15.20
N MET A 542 22.12 -21.39 -14.44
CA MET A 542 21.88 -21.21 -13.00
C MET A 542 20.47 -20.71 -12.73
N MET A 543 20.01 -19.69 -13.47
CA MET A 543 18.65 -19.16 -13.32
C MET A 543 17.59 -20.19 -13.70
N ASN A 544 17.83 -20.98 -14.77
CA ASN A 544 16.91 -22.03 -15.18
C ASN A 544 16.74 -23.11 -14.11
N GLU A 545 17.83 -23.59 -13.50
CA GLU A 545 17.77 -24.59 -12.42
C GLU A 545 16.95 -24.08 -11.23
N ARG A 546 17.10 -22.80 -10.90
CA ARG A 546 16.34 -22.17 -9.81
C ARG A 546 14.85 -22.07 -10.13
N ILE A 547 14.51 -21.59 -11.33
CA ILE A 547 13.13 -21.50 -11.80
C ILE A 547 12.47 -22.89 -11.80
N MET A 548 13.15 -23.90 -12.35
CA MET A 548 12.65 -25.27 -12.39
C MET A 548 12.40 -25.83 -10.98
N THR A 549 13.24 -25.48 -10.01
CA THR A 549 13.07 -25.89 -8.62
C THR A 549 11.86 -25.24 -7.96
N LEU A 550 11.69 -23.92 -8.15
CA LEU A 550 10.61 -23.14 -7.55
C LEU A 550 9.23 -23.55 -8.08
N GLN A 551 9.13 -23.85 -9.35
CA GLN A 551 7.83 -24.12 -10.00
C GLN A 551 7.38 -25.60 -9.96
N GLN A 552 8.08 -26.48 -9.23
CA GLN A 552 7.74 -27.91 -9.15
C GLN A 552 6.31 -28.18 -8.66
N GLN A 553 5.78 -27.30 -7.84
CA GLN A 553 4.42 -27.41 -7.31
C GLN A 553 3.32 -26.92 -8.27
N LEU A 554 3.69 -26.23 -9.38
CA LEU A 554 2.74 -25.75 -10.37
C LEU A 554 2.32 -26.87 -11.32
N ALA A 555 1.10 -26.78 -11.82
CA ALA A 555 0.63 -27.66 -12.88
C ALA A 555 1.52 -27.49 -14.15
N PRO A 556 1.73 -28.54 -14.96
CA PRO A 556 2.64 -28.47 -16.11
C PRO A 556 2.34 -27.35 -17.11
N TYR A 557 1.06 -26.93 -17.22
CA TYR A 557 0.64 -25.86 -18.12
C TYR A 557 0.85 -24.45 -17.52
N GLU A 558 1.11 -24.33 -16.22
CA GLU A 558 1.42 -23.07 -15.52
C GLU A 558 2.93 -22.83 -15.43
N GLN A 559 3.74 -23.86 -15.66
CA GLN A 559 5.19 -23.79 -15.56
C GLN A 559 5.81 -22.97 -16.68
N ILE A 560 6.71 -22.07 -16.34
CA ILE A 560 7.52 -21.31 -17.28
C ILE A 560 8.41 -22.27 -18.06
N LYS A 561 8.29 -22.25 -19.38
CA LYS A 561 9.08 -23.09 -20.31
C LYS A 561 10.27 -22.36 -20.90
N ARG A 562 10.15 -21.05 -21.09
CA ARG A 562 11.22 -20.17 -21.58
C ARG A 562 11.20 -18.86 -20.83
N PHE A 563 12.36 -18.25 -20.66
CA PHE A 563 12.48 -16.93 -20.05
C PHE A 563 13.59 -16.13 -20.72
N LYS A 564 13.49 -14.81 -20.58
CA LYS A 564 14.54 -13.85 -20.94
C LYS A 564 14.93 -13.03 -19.72
N LEU A 565 16.25 -12.89 -19.48
CA LEU A 565 16.78 -11.96 -18.49
C LEU A 565 16.84 -10.57 -19.10
N ILE A 566 16.39 -9.58 -18.35
CA ILE A 566 16.32 -8.17 -18.75
C ILE A 566 17.36 -7.37 -17.97
N SER A 567 18.20 -6.63 -18.68
CA SER A 567 19.36 -5.91 -18.12
C SER A 567 19.04 -4.64 -17.36
N ARG A 568 17.81 -4.16 -17.39
CA ARG A 568 17.33 -2.96 -16.68
C ARG A 568 16.03 -3.23 -15.92
N HIS A 569 15.77 -2.43 -14.90
CA HIS A 569 14.50 -2.50 -14.18
C HIS A 569 13.34 -1.93 -15.02
N PHE A 570 12.15 -2.52 -14.86
CA PHE A 570 10.92 -1.88 -15.29
C PHE A 570 10.71 -0.61 -14.48
N SER A 571 10.25 0.47 -15.12
CA SER A 571 10.16 1.77 -14.48
C SER A 571 8.86 2.53 -14.80
N MET A 572 8.53 3.51 -13.96
CA MET A 572 7.45 4.45 -14.21
C MET A 572 7.78 5.39 -15.37
N GLU A 573 9.04 5.78 -15.52
CA GLU A 573 9.51 6.66 -16.58
C GLU A 573 9.25 6.08 -17.97
N ASN A 574 9.45 4.77 -18.12
CA ASN A 574 9.15 4.03 -19.35
C ASN A 574 7.66 3.61 -19.44
N GLY A 575 6.83 4.05 -18.50
CA GLY A 575 5.42 3.71 -18.45
C GLY A 575 5.12 2.25 -18.11
N GLU A 576 6.12 1.45 -17.70
CA GLU A 576 6.03 0.02 -17.45
C GLU A 576 5.43 -0.31 -16.08
N LEU A 577 5.53 0.64 -15.14
CA LEU A 577 4.92 0.55 -13.82
C LEU A 577 3.86 1.63 -13.61
N THR A 578 2.88 1.33 -12.79
CA THR A 578 1.95 2.34 -12.26
C THR A 578 2.60 3.15 -11.14
N ASN A 579 1.96 4.23 -10.68
CA ASN A 579 2.39 5.00 -9.51
C ASN A 579 2.44 4.16 -8.21
N THR A 580 1.76 3.01 -8.19
CA THR A 580 1.78 2.02 -7.10
C THR A 580 2.75 0.87 -7.37
N LEU A 581 3.66 1.03 -8.33
CA LEU A 581 4.66 0.03 -8.77
C LEU A 581 4.06 -1.28 -9.29
N LYS A 582 2.79 -1.31 -9.68
CA LYS A 582 2.17 -2.46 -10.34
C LYS A 582 2.57 -2.50 -11.81
N LEU A 583 2.78 -3.69 -12.35
CA LEU A 583 3.16 -3.93 -13.75
C LEU A 583 2.07 -3.46 -14.72
N ARG A 584 2.46 -2.68 -15.71
CA ARG A 584 1.62 -2.32 -16.85
C ARG A 584 1.92 -3.27 -18.00
N ARG A 585 1.43 -4.50 -17.92
CA ARG A 585 1.74 -5.61 -18.83
C ARG A 585 1.65 -5.23 -20.30
N ARG A 586 0.58 -4.51 -20.73
CA ARG A 586 0.41 -4.08 -22.13
C ARG A 586 1.58 -3.22 -22.63
N VAL A 587 2.12 -2.35 -21.76
CA VAL A 587 3.27 -1.50 -22.12
C VAL A 587 4.54 -2.35 -22.19
N ILE A 588 4.77 -3.22 -21.20
CA ILE A 588 5.92 -4.13 -21.16
C ILE A 588 5.90 -5.06 -22.39
N TYR A 589 4.77 -5.66 -22.71
CA TYR A 589 4.64 -6.53 -23.89
C TYR A 589 4.94 -5.80 -25.20
N LYS A 590 4.55 -4.53 -25.31
CA LYS A 590 4.87 -3.69 -26.46
C LYS A 590 6.36 -3.37 -26.53
N ASN A 591 6.96 -3.00 -25.39
CA ASN A 591 8.38 -2.62 -25.33
C ASN A 591 9.33 -3.80 -25.60
N TYR A 592 8.90 -5.03 -25.27
CA TYR A 592 9.70 -6.24 -25.40
C TYR A 592 9.10 -7.23 -26.41
N ALA A 593 8.32 -6.76 -27.40
CA ALA A 593 7.58 -7.61 -28.34
C ALA A 593 8.51 -8.58 -29.09
N GLU A 594 9.66 -8.10 -29.60
CA GLU A 594 10.64 -8.91 -30.32
C GLU A 594 11.25 -10.01 -29.42
N ASP A 595 11.60 -9.68 -28.18
CA ASP A 595 12.14 -10.63 -27.22
C ASP A 595 11.12 -11.69 -26.84
N ILE A 596 9.86 -11.27 -26.67
CA ILE A 596 8.75 -12.17 -26.39
C ILE A 596 8.54 -13.13 -27.56
N ASP A 597 8.46 -12.63 -28.80
CA ASP A 597 8.20 -13.48 -29.97
C ASP A 597 9.33 -14.49 -30.19
N LYS A 598 10.60 -14.09 -30.01
CA LYS A 598 11.74 -15.02 -30.05
C LYS A 598 11.64 -16.18 -29.05
N MET A 599 10.99 -15.97 -27.89
CA MET A 599 10.77 -17.07 -26.94
C MET A 599 9.76 -18.11 -27.44
N TYR A 600 8.95 -17.79 -28.45
CA TYR A 600 7.93 -18.67 -29.03
C TYR A 600 8.29 -19.17 -30.43
N GLU A 601 9.40 -18.72 -31.02
CA GLU A 601 9.99 -19.29 -32.24
C GLU A 601 10.52 -20.71 -31.95
N GLU A 602 10.36 -21.62 -32.89
CA GLU A 602 10.74 -23.03 -32.75
C GLU A 602 12.27 -23.27 -32.68
#